data_b61e34298faea60dce781be1e3125474
#
_entry.id   b61e34298faea60dce781be1e3125474
#
_cell.length_a   1.000
_cell.length_b   1.000
_cell.length_c   1.000
_cell.angle_alpha   90.00
_cell.angle_beta   90.00
_cell.angle_gamma   90.00
#
_symmetry.space_group_name_H-M   'P 1'
#
loop_
_entity.id
_entity.type
_entity.pdbx_description
1 polymer ?
#
loop_
_entity_poly.entity_id
_entity_poly.type
_entity_poly.pdbx_seq_one_letter_code
_entity_poly.pdbx_strand_id
1 'polypeptide(L)'
;MGRLRFPLIVKPLLEDASLGISNDALVRDPSSLFQQVEKIHWVHRQPALVEEYIEGRELNVSILGNEELQILPISEIDFSTMPPGIPRICGYEAKWVETSQEFTHTVPLCPAPLSPEVEDRVKKASLRAYQVLGCRDYARVDIRLSLDEIPYVLEVNANPDISPDAGMTRSAKAAGLAYPQFVGRIVDLAWSRIQPSEASPEKVPHG
;
A
#
# COMPACT_ATOMS: atom_id res chain seq x y z
N MET A 1 -23.89 -13.06 -6.63
CA MET A 1 -22.43 -13.14 -6.54
C MET A 1 -21.85 -12.99 -7.94
N GLY A 2 -21.03 -11.96 -8.18
CA GLY A 2 -20.33 -11.80 -9.44
C GLY A 2 -19.32 -12.94 -9.62
N ARG A 3 -19.12 -13.39 -10.86
CA ARG A 3 -18.05 -14.34 -11.19
C ARG A 3 -16.76 -13.54 -11.32
N LEU A 4 -15.67 -13.98 -10.64
CA LEU A 4 -14.34 -13.43 -10.83
C LEU A 4 -13.86 -13.68 -12.27
N ARG A 5 -13.15 -12.71 -12.84
CA ARG A 5 -12.61 -12.77 -14.20
C ARG A 5 -11.11 -13.01 -14.16
N PHE A 6 -10.64 -13.97 -14.94
CA PHE A 6 -9.19 -14.17 -15.12
C PHE A 6 -8.54 -13.00 -15.88
N PRO A 7 -7.26 -12.71 -15.60
CA PRO A 7 -6.39 -13.41 -14.65
C PRO A 7 -6.73 -13.07 -13.19
N LEU A 8 -6.43 -14.02 -12.28
CA LEU A 8 -6.65 -13.86 -10.85
C LEU A 8 -5.31 -13.88 -10.10
N ILE A 9 -5.25 -13.20 -8.97
CA ILE A 9 -4.16 -13.33 -8.00
C ILE A 9 -4.64 -14.15 -6.82
N VAL A 10 -3.80 -15.10 -6.39
CA VAL A 10 -4.10 -16.02 -5.28
C VAL A 10 -3.03 -15.85 -4.22
N LYS A 11 -3.43 -15.47 -3.02
CA LYS A 11 -2.51 -15.16 -1.93
C LYS A 11 -2.98 -15.74 -0.59
N PRO A 12 -2.09 -16.01 0.36
CA PRO A 12 -2.48 -16.36 1.72
C PRO A 12 -3.35 -15.24 2.33
N LEU A 13 -4.39 -15.62 3.10
CA LEU A 13 -5.31 -14.65 3.67
C LEU A 13 -4.72 -13.87 4.85
N LEU A 14 -3.84 -14.51 5.64
CA LEU A 14 -3.38 -14.02 6.93
C LEU A 14 -1.89 -13.59 6.92
N GLU A 15 -1.27 -13.56 5.74
CA GLU A 15 0.13 -13.11 5.59
C GLU A 15 0.20 -11.67 5.13
N ASP A 16 1.28 -11.00 5.50
CA ASP A 16 1.70 -9.67 5.03
C ASP A 16 3.05 -9.73 4.30
N ALA A 17 3.64 -8.58 4.00
CA ALA A 17 4.97 -8.43 3.41
C ALA A 17 5.22 -9.29 2.15
N SER A 18 4.17 -9.61 1.39
CA SER A 18 4.19 -10.48 0.20
C SER A 18 4.57 -11.93 0.47
N LEU A 19 4.53 -12.41 1.71
CA LEU A 19 4.75 -13.81 2.03
C LEU A 19 3.74 -14.70 1.28
N GLY A 20 4.27 -15.69 0.56
CA GLY A 20 3.45 -16.60 -0.25
C GLY A 20 2.95 -16.04 -1.58
N ILE A 21 3.37 -14.83 -1.97
CA ILE A 21 3.09 -14.24 -3.28
C ILE A 21 4.34 -14.38 -4.16
N SER A 22 4.39 -15.46 -4.94
CA SER A 22 5.39 -15.70 -5.98
C SER A 22 4.79 -15.45 -7.38
N ASN A 23 5.58 -15.66 -8.43
CA ASN A 23 5.10 -15.53 -9.81
C ASN A 23 3.89 -16.45 -10.11
N ASP A 24 3.81 -17.60 -9.46
CA ASP A 24 2.68 -18.53 -9.57
C ASP A 24 1.38 -18.00 -8.95
N ALA A 25 1.45 -16.92 -8.15
CA ALA A 25 0.26 -16.32 -7.57
C ALA A 25 -0.69 -15.73 -8.64
N LEU A 26 -0.16 -15.38 -9.82
CA LEU A 26 -0.95 -14.92 -10.95
C LEU A 26 -1.41 -16.11 -11.80
N VAL A 27 -2.68 -16.47 -11.67
CA VAL A 27 -3.30 -17.62 -12.35
C VAL A 27 -4.21 -17.17 -13.49
N ARG A 28 -4.26 -17.96 -14.57
CA ARG A 28 -4.96 -17.57 -15.81
C ARG A 28 -6.09 -18.52 -16.22
N ASP A 29 -6.23 -19.64 -15.52
CA ASP A 29 -7.21 -20.68 -15.81
C ASP A 29 -7.60 -21.45 -14.51
N PRO A 30 -8.71 -22.21 -14.53
CA PRO A 30 -9.16 -22.95 -13.34
C PRO A 30 -8.15 -23.96 -12.81
N SER A 31 -7.32 -24.59 -13.66
CA SER A 31 -6.35 -25.60 -13.22
C SER A 31 -5.25 -24.96 -12.37
N SER A 32 -4.65 -23.88 -12.87
CA SER A 32 -3.64 -23.11 -12.13
C SER A 32 -4.22 -22.49 -10.86
N LEU A 33 -5.49 -22.06 -10.87
CA LEU A 33 -6.19 -21.58 -9.69
C LEU A 33 -6.25 -22.65 -8.59
N PHE A 34 -6.70 -23.86 -8.93
CA PHE A 34 -6.79 -24.97 -7.97
C PHE A 34 -5.43 -25.34 -7.40
N GLN A 35 -4.41 -25.46 -8.25
CA GLN A 35 -3.05 -25.77 -7.80
C GLN A 35 -2.51 -24.72 -6.82
N GLN A 36 -2.73 -23.44 -7.10
CA GLN A 36 -2.24 -22.37 -6.23
C GLN A 36 -3.02 -22.31 -4.90
N VAL A 37 -4.33 -22.53 -4.91
CA VAL A 37 -5.14 -22.63 -3.69
C VAL A 37 -4.69 -23.80 -2.82
N GLU A 38 -4.49 -24.99 -3.41
CA GLU A 38 -3.97 -26.17 -2.70
C GLU A 38 -2.59 -25.91 -2.11
N LYS A 39 -1.68 -25.28 -2.88
CA LYS A 39 -0.33 -24.90 -2.41
C LYS A 39 -0.44 -24.03 -1.15
N ILE A 40 -1.31 -23.01 -1.13
CA ILE A 40 -1.50 -22.15 0.04
C ILE A 40 -2.03 -22.95 1.22
N HIS A 41 -3.02 -23.80 1.03
CA HIS A 41 -3.58 -24.61 2.11
C HIS A 41 -2.53 -25.55 2.73
N TRP A 42 -1.69 -26.18 1.91
CA TRP A 42 -0.70 -27.12 2.38
C TRP A 42 0.54 -26.46 2.99
N VAL A 43 1.04 -25.40 2.35
CA VAL A 43 2.29 -24.75 2.75
C VAL A 43 2.05 -23.76 3.89
N HIS A 44 1.05 -22.89 3.73
CA HIS A 44 0.78 -21.80 4.69
C HIS A 44 -0.25 -22.18 5.75
N ARG A 45 -0.93 -23.31 5.62
CA ARG A 45 -1.92 -23.81 6.59
C ARG A 45 -3.06 -22.83 6.89
N GLN A 46 -3.49 -22.07 5.88
CA GLN A 46 -4.51 -21.02 5.99
C GLN A 46 -5.37 -20.93 4.73
N PRO A 47 -6.50 -20.20 4.78
CA PRO A 47 -7.30 -19.94 3.58
C PRO A 47 -6.54 -19.15 2.52
N ALA A 48 -6.89 -19.38 1.26
CA ALA A 48 -6.42 -18.57 0.14
C ALA A 48 -7.43 -17.45 -0.16
N LEU A 49 -6.94 -16.23 -0.33
CA LEU A 49 -7.69 -15.12 -0.89
C LEU A 49 -7.50 -15.10 -2.41
N VAL A 50 -8.60 -15.04 -3.14
CA VAL A 50 -8.62 -15.01 -4.61
C VAL A 50 -9.27 -13.71 -5.08
N GLU A 51 -8.53 -12.91 -5.82
CA GLU A 51 -8.96 -11.61 -6.30
C GLU A 51 -8.73 -11.47 -7.81
N GLU A 52 -9.50 -10.60 -8.50
CA GLU A 52 -9.18 -10.23 -9.88
C GLU A 52 -7.85 -9.48 -9.92
N TYR A 53 -6.94 -9.90 -10.80
CA TYR A 53 -5.71 -9.15 -11.01
C TYR A 53 -6.01 -7.88 -11.80
N ILE A 54 -5.66 -6.75 -11.23
CA ILE A 54 -5.78 -5.45 -11.88
C ILE A 54 -4.50 -5.15 -12.64
N GLU A 55 -4.55 -5.23 -13.96
CA GLU A 55 -3.42 -4.84 -14.82
C GLU A 55 -3.24 -3.33 -14.80
N GLY A 56 -1.98 -2.88 -14.67
CA GLY A 56 -1.64 -1.45 -14.63
C GLY A 56 -0.47 -1.15 -13.72
N ARG A 57 -0.50 0.03 -13.07
CA ARG A 57 0.58 0.57 -12.25
C ARG A 57 0.34 0.24 -10.77
N GLU A 58 1.41 0.12 -10.01
CA GLU A 58 1.34 -0.05 -8.55
C GLU A 58 1.82 1.20 -7.84
N LEU A 59 0.96 1.79 -7.03
CA LEU A 59 1.20 3.05 -6.33
C LEU A 59 1.16 2.83 -4.82
N ASN A 60 2.03 3.55 -4.11
CA ASN A 60 2.02 3.60 -2.65
C ASN A 60 1.73 5.04 -2.21
N VAL A 61 0.69 5.22 -1.41
CA VAL A 61 0.25 6.52 -0.92
C VAL A 61 0.48 6.61 0.58
N SER A 62 1.46 7.40 0.97
CA SER A 62 1.82 7.64 2.37
C SER A 62 1.00 8.80 2.93
N ILE A 63 0.37 8.59 4.09
CA ILE A 63 -0.49 9.57 4.75
C ILE A 63 0.01 9.80 6.17
N LEU A 64 0.10 11.05 6.59
CA LEU A 64 0.40 11.50 7.95
C LEU A 64 -0.76 12.33 8.48
N GLY A 65 -1.10 12.17 9.75
CA GLY A 65 -2.06 13.04 10.43
C GLY A 65 -3.21 12.31 11.11
N ASN A 66 -3.96 13.07 11.89
CA ASN A 66 -5.16 12.64 12.62
C ASN A 66 -6.39 13.45 12.16
N GLU A 67 -6.56 14.67 12.63
CA GLU A 67 -7.64 15.56 12.20
C GLU A 67 -7.32 16.19 10.85
N GLU A 68 -6.10 16.69 10.69
CA GLU A 68 -5.57 17.19 9.42
C GLU A 68 -4.69 16.12 8.78
N LEU A 69 -5.11 15.60 7.62
CA LEU A 69 -4.42 14.57 6.88
C LEU A 69 -3.54 15.17 5.80
N GLN A 70 -2.25 14.83 5.85
CA GLN A 70 -1.26 15.18 4.84
C GLN A 70 -0.92 13.95 4.00
N ILE A 71 -1.18 14.01 2.70
CA ILE A 71 -0.68 13.03 1.74
C ILE A 71 0.72 13.47 1.31
N LEU A 72 1.69 12.58 1.49
CA LEU A 72 3.04 12.76 0.97
C LEU A 72 3.08 12.49 -0.54
N PRO A 73 4.13 12.91 -1.27
CA PRO A 73 4.29 12.58 -2.68
C PRO A 73 4.07 11.10 -2.92
N ILE A 74 3.18 10.78 -3.86
CA ILE A 74 2.83 9.39 -4.22
C ILE A 74 4.06 8.72 -4.81
N SER A 75 4.37 7.51 -4.40
CA SER A 75 5.39 6.70 -5.04
C SER A 75 4.78 5.60 -5.91
N GLU A 76 5.53 5.17 -6.90
CA GLU A 76 5.19 4.10 -7.82
C GLU A 76 6.24 3.01 -7.73
N ILE A 77 5.81 1.77 -7.89
CA ILE A 77 6.68 0.65 -8.21
C ILE A 77 6.69 0.51 -9.73
N ASP A 78 7.78 0.92 -10.35
CA ASP A 78 7.93 0.84 -11.81
C ASP A 78 8.36 -0.57 -12.24
N PHE A 79 7.53 -1.21 -13.06
CA PHE A 79 7.76 -2.51 -13.67
C PHE A 79 8.09 -2.39 -15.17
N SER A 80 8.40 -1.21 -15.68
CA SER A 80 8.58 -0.98 -17.13
C SER A 80 9.70 -1.82 -17.73
N THR A 81 10.73 -2.12 -16.94
CA THR A 81 11.88 -2.94 -17.35
C THR A 81 11.71 -4.42 -17.04
N MET A 82 10.57 -4.85 -16.45
CA MET A 82 10.34 -6.25 -16.09
C MET A 82 10.38 -7.13 -17.35
N PRO A 83 11.18 -8.21 -17.34
CA PRO A 83 11.28 -9.11 -18.49
C PRO A 83 9.93 -9.73 -18.90
N PRO A 84 9.72 -10.02 -20.20
CA PRO A 84 8.53 -10.72 -20.65
C PRO A 84 8.32 -12.06 -19.92
N GLY A 85 7.09 -12.35 -19.52
CA GLY A 85 6.73 -13.60 -18.84
C GLY A 85 6.79 -13.52 -17.31
N ILE A 86 7.45 -12.51 -16.74
CA ILE A 86 7.43 -12.25 -15.29
C ILE A 86 6.24 -11.35 -14.96
N PRO A 87 5.36 -11.73 -14.02
CA PRO A 87 4.24 -10.91 -13.62
C PRO A 87 4.68 -9.56 -13.03
N ARG A 88 3.93 -8.51 -13.36
CA ARG A 88 4.15 -7.16 -12.80
C ARG A 88 3.48 -7.05 -11.44
N ILE A 89 4.04 -7.75 -10.44
CA ILE A 89 3.59 -7.76 -9.05
C ILE A 89 4.78 -7.55 -8.12
N CYS A 90 4.55 -6.88 -7.01
CA CYS A 90 5.53 -6.74 -5.93
C CYS A 90 5.44 -7.97 -5.00
N GLY A 91 5.85 -9.15 -5.52
CA GLY A 91 5.85 -10.41 -4.80
C GLY A 91 7.01 -10.55 -3.81
N TYR A 92 7.16 -11.76 -3.28
CA TYR A 92 8.22 -12.08 -2.31
C TYR A 92 9.62 -11.85 -2.89
N GLU A 93 9.86 -12.36 -4.09
CA GLU A 93 11.15 -12.23 -4.78
C GLU A 93 11.51 -10.77 -5.04
N ALA A 94 10.52 -9.93 -5.40
CA ALA A 94 10.71 -8.51 -5.65
C ALA A 94 11.07 -7.69 -4.39
N LYS A 95 10.74 -8.20 -3.19
CA LYS A 95 11.03 -7.50 -1.93
C LYS A 95 12.26 -8.03 -1.21
N TRP A 96 12.50 -9.34 -1.27
CA TRP A 96 13.40 -10.01 -0.33
C TRP A 96 14.57 -10.75 -0.98
N VAL A 97 14.56 -10.95 -2.30
CA VAL A 97 15.61 -11.71 -3.00
C VAL A 97 16.39 -10.77 -3.91
N GLU A 98 17.38 -10.09 -3.35
CA GLU A 98 18.19 -9.06 -4.05
C GLU A 98 18.83 -9.55 -5.36
N THR A 99 19.06 -10.86 -5.48
CA THR A 99 19.63 -11.48 -6.69
C THR A 99 18.61 -11.85 -7.75
N SER A 100 17.30 -11.67 -7.47
CA SER A 100 16.23 -12.00 -8.40
C SER A 100 16.09 -10.95 -9.51
N GLN A 101 15.53 -11.37 -10.65
CA GLN A 101 15.14 -10.43 -11.69
C GLN A 101 14.00 -9.52 -11.23
N GLU A 102 13.08 -10.06 -10.44
CA GLU A 102 11.98 -9.33 -9.86
C GLU A 102 12.47 -8.15 -9.01
N PHE A 103 13.44 -8.37 -8.14
CA PHE A 103 14.03 -7.31 -7.32
C PHE A 103 14.70 -6.23 -8.17
N THR A 104 15.52 -6.65 -9.14
CA THR A 104 16.29 -5.72 -10.00
C THR A 104 15.38 -4.85 -10.87
N HIS A 105 14.23 -5.38 -11.30
CA HIS A 105 13.29 -4.71 -12.20
C HIS A 105 12.05 -4.14 -11.48
N THR A 106 12.07 -4.09 -10.15
CA THR A 106 11.06 -3.44 -9.31
C THR A 106 11.64 -2.13 -8.79
N VAL A 107 11.51 -1.06 -9.59
CA VAL A 107 12.17 0.21 -9.33
C VAL A 107 11.21 1.21 -8.69
N PRO A 108 11.48 1.68 -7.47
CA PRO A 108 10.62 2.68 -6.84
C PRO A 108 10.88 4.08 -7.40
N LEU A 109 9.84 4.76 -7.86
CA LEU A 109 9.84 6.15 -8.31
C LEU A 109 9.05 7.02 -7.32
N CYS A 110 9.59 8.17 -6.96
CA CYS A 110 8.89 9.16 -6.12
C CYS A 110 9.40 10.57 -6.43
N PRO A 111 8.51 11.51 -6.81
CA PRO A 111 7.07 11.34 -7.00
C PRO A 111 6.74 10.50 -8.25
N ALA A 112 5.59 9.81 -8.22
CA ALA A 112 5.06 9.09 -9.37
C ALA A 112 4.64 10.08 -10.48
N PRO A 113 4.94 9.80 -11.76
CA PRO A 113 4.50 10.65 -12.88
C PRO A 113 3.01 10.41 -13.18
N LEU A 114 2.13 11.14 -12.50
CA LEU A 114 0.67 11.10 -12.65
C LEU A 114 0.16 12.42 -13.25
N SER A 115 -0.92 12.36 -14.03
CA SER A 115 -1.66 13.57 -14.36
C SER A 115 -2.37 14.11 -13.12
N PRO A 116 -2.65 15.43 -13.04
CA PRO A 116 -3.34 16.01 -11.89
C PRO A 116 -4.68 15.34 -11.58
N GLU A 117 -5.42 14.92 -12.61
CA GLU A 117 -6.72 14.28 -12.50
C GLU A 117 -6.61 12.86 -11.92
N VAL A 118 -5.59 12.10 -12.32
CA VAL A 118 -5.31 10.76 -11.80
C VAL A 118 -4.82 10.85 -10.36
N GLU A 119 -3.91 11.78 -10.10
CA GLU A 119 -3.38 12.01 -8.76
C GLU A 119 -4.50 12.35 -7.77
N ASP A 120 -5.45 13.22 -8.15
CA ASP A 120 -6.62 13.58 -7.33
C ASP A 120 -7.50 12.35 -7.03
N ARG A 121 -7.79 11.51 -8.05
CA ARG A 121 -8.55 10.27 -7.85
C ARG A 121 -7.85 9.30 -6.89
N VAL A 122 -6.55 9.12 -7.04
CA VAL A 122 -5.73 8.27 -6.17
C VAL A 122 -5.72 8.80 -4.74
N LYS A 123 -5.51 10.11 -4.56
CA LYS A 123 -5.56 10.76 -3.24
C LYS A 123 -6.91 10.59 -2.56
N LYS A 124 -8.01 10.80 -3.26
CA LYS A 124 -9.37 10.63 -2.72
C LYS A 124 -9.66 9.20 -2.28
N ALA A 125 -9.28 8.22 -3.10
CA ALA A 125 -9.45 6.81 -2.75
C ALA A 125 -8.64 6.44 -1.49
N SER A 126 -7.39 6.90 -1.41
CA SER A 126 -6.49 6.65 -0.28
C SER A 126 -6.98 7.30 1.02
N LEU A 127 -7.39 8.57 0.97
CA LEU A 127 -7.93 9.26 2.14
C LEU A 127 -9.18 8.56 2.67
N ARG A 128 -10.07 8.16 1.77
CA ARG A 128 -11.28 7.43 2.16
C ARG A 128 -10.96 6.09 2.82
N ALA A 129 -10.00 5.33 2.29
CA ALA A 129 -9.56 4.07 2.88
C ALA A 129 -8.96 4.28 4.28
N TYR A 130 -8.07 5.27 4.42
CA TYR A 130 -7.48 5.66 5.70
C TYR A 130 -8.55 5.99 6.76
N GLN A 131 -9.53 6.82 6.40
CA GLN A 131 -10.59 7.28 7.31
C GLN A 131 -11.56 6.16 7.70
N VAL A 132 -12.00 5.33 6.73
CA VAL A 132 -12.96 4.24 6.97
C VAL A 132 -12.38 3.17 7.89
N LEU A 133 -11.06 2.93 7.79
CA LEU A 133 -10.37 1.98 8.67
C LEU A 133 -9.94 2.58 10.01
N GLY A 134 -10.20 3.86 10.25
CA GLY A 134 -9.85 4.54 11.49
C GLY A 134 -8.34 4.61 11.75
N CYS A 135 -7.53 4.71 10.69
CA CYS A 135 -6.08 4.87 10.81
C CYS A 135 -5.73 6.15 11.56
N ARG A 136 -4.59 6.13 12.25
CA ARG A 136 -4.10 7.24 13.07
C ARG A 136 -2.62 7.46 12.83
N ASP A 137 -2.18 8.71 12.99
CA ASP A 137 -0.81 9.17 12.91
C ASP A 137 -0.18 8.98 11.54
N TYR A 138 -0.10 7.77 11.03
CA TYR A 138 0.45 7.47 9.72
C TYR A 138 -0.08 6.14 9.19
N ALA A 139 -0.12 6.02 7.87
CA ALA A 139 -0.37 4.76 7.18
C ALA A 139 0.12 4.83 5.72
N ARG A 140 0.24 3.67 5.08
CA ARG A 140 0.47 3.56 3.64
C ARG A 140 -0.70 2.80 3.00
N VAL A 141 -1.28 3.41 1.99
CA VAL A 141 -2.32 2.78 1.17
C VAL A 141 -1.68 2.30 -0.12
N ASP A 142 -1.77 1.01 -0.40
CA ASP A 142 -1.24 0.39 -1.60
C ASP A 142 -2.35 0.24 -2.64
N ILE A 143 -2.09 0.69 -3.87
CA ILE A 143 -3.09 0.86 -4.93
C ILE A 143 -2.62 0.23 -6.23
N ARG A 144 -3.51 -0.49 -6.90
CA ARG A 144 -3.38 -0.78 -8.33
C ARG A 144 -4.19 0.26 -9.12
N LEU A 145 -3.49 0.99 -9.96
CA LEU A 145 -4.11 1.91 -10.93
C LEU A 145 -4.28 1.14 -12.24
N SER A 146 -5.53 0.87 -12.63
CA SER A 146 -5.82 0.12 -13.87
C SER A 146 -5.37 0.87 -15.13
N LEU A 147 -5.38 0.18 -16.27
CA LEU A 147 -5.11 0.81 -17.57
C LEU A 147 -6.12 1.92 -17.92
N ASP A 148 -7.34 1.84 -17.37
CA ASP A 148 -8.37 2.89 -17.48
C ASP A 148 -8.23 3.96 -16.40
N GLU A 149 -7.09 3.99 -15.70
CA GLU A 149 -6.77 4.95 -14.65
C GLU A 149 -7.77 4.96 -13.48
N ILE A 150 -8.37 3.81 -13.15
CA ILE A 150 -9.23 3.62 -11.98
C ILE A 150 -8.37 3.09 -10.82
N PRO A 151 -8.34 3.77 -9.66
CA PRO A 151 -7.61 3.29 -8.49
C PRO A 151 -8.38 2.20 -7.75
N TYR A 152 -7.72 1.06 -7.52
CA TYR A 152 -8.19 -0.04 -6.70
C TYR A 152 -7.28 -0.14 -5.47
N VAL A 153 -7.86 0.03 -4.29
CA VAL A 153 -7.14 -0.14 -3.02
C VAL A 153 -6.88 -1.62 -2.80
N LEU A 154 -5.60 -2.00 -2.70
CA LEU A 154 -5.19 -3.37 -2.40
C LEU A 154 -5.22 -3.63 -0.90
N GLU A 155 -4.58 -2.73 -0.15
CA GLU A 155 -4.46 -2.83 1.30
C GLU A 155 -4.15 -1.47 1.93
N VAL A 156 -4.36 -1.39 3.25
CA VAL A 156 -3.93 -0.26 4.07
C VAL A 156 -3.02 -0.79 5.17
N ASN A 157 -1.77 -0.38 5.11
CA ASN A 157 -0.76 -0.70 6.11
C ASN A 157 -0.80 0.36 7.21
N ALA A 158 -1.43 0.04 8.34
CA ALA A 158 -1.56 0.95 9.48
C ALA A 158 -0.26 1.12 10.28
N ASN A 159 0.72 0.26 10.05
CA ASN A 159 2.07 0.34 10.61
C ASN A 159 3.10 -0.03 9.54
N PRO A 160 3.23 0.81 8.48
CA PRO A 160 4.16 0.54 7.40
C PRO A 160 5.61 0.65 7.84
N ASP A 161 6.50 0.00 7.11
CA ASP A 161 7.94 0.16 7.30
C ASP A 161 8.35 1.62 7.13
N ILE A 162 9.04 2.16 8.14
CA ILE A 162 9.59 3.52 8.21
C ILE A 162 11.13 3.53 8.27
N SER A 163 11.79 2.42 7.94
CA SER A 163 13.26 2.38 7.81
C SER A 163 13.77 3.46 6.86
N PRO A 164 15.04 3.89 6.95
CA PRO A 164 15.58 5.00 6.15
C PRO A 164 15.44 4.82 4.63
N ASP A 165 15.37 3.60 4.14
CA ASP A 165 15.25 3.19 2.74
C ASP A 165 13.83 2.76 2.33
N ALA A 166 12.90 2.70 3.29
CA ALA A 166 11.53 2.29 3.07
C ALA A 166 10.73 3.26 2.17
N GLY A 167 9.66 2.73 1.56
CA GLY A 167 8.79 3.49 0.65
C GLY A 167 8.18 4.75 1.29
N MET A 168 7.73 4.65 2.55
CA MET A 168 7.15 5.78 3.25
C MET A 168 8.19 6.87 3.54
N THR A 169 9.39 6.49 3.95
CA THR A 169 10.52 7.41 4.17
C THR A 169 10.95 8.09 2.87
N ARG A 170 10.89 7.37 1.73
CA ARG A 170 11.15 7.94 0.40
C ARG A 170 10.14 9.03 0.06
N SER A 171 8.84 8.82 0.31
CA SER A 171 7.80 9.82 0.12
C SER A 171 7.99 11.04 1.04
N ALA A 172 8.38 10.82 2.30
CA ALA A 172 8.70 11.90 3.24
C ALA A 172 9.89 12.73 2.75
N LYS A 173 10.94 12.09 2.28
CA LYS A 173 12.11 12.75 1.69
C LYS A 173 11.76 13.56 0.45
N ALA A 174 10.90 13.03 -0.42
CA ALA A 174 10.41 13.76 -1.60
C ALA A 174 9.54 14.98 -1.21
N ALA A 175 8.90 14.95 -0.03
CA ALA A 175 8.20 16.10 0.56
C ALA A 175 9.16 17.12 1.25
N GLY A 176 10.47 16.90 1.22
CA GLY A 176 11.46 17.76 1.87
C GLY A 176 11.69 17.48 3.36
N LEU A 177 11.15 16.38 3.90
CA LEU A 177 11.37 15.99 5.29
C LEU A 177 12.64 15.13 5.41
N ALA A 178 13.62 15.58 6.19
CA ALA A 178 14.74 14.73 6.58
C ALA A 178 14.24 13.58 7.49
N TYR A 179 14.95 12.45 7.51
CA TYR A 179 14.51 11.27 8.27
C TYR A 179 14.20 11.55 9.75
N PRO A 180 15.05 12.29 10.51
CA PRO A 180 14.72 12.65 11.89
C PRO A 180 13.45 13.50 12.03
N GLN A 181 13.20 14.41 11.07
CA GLN A 181 11.98 15.23 11.05
C GLN A 181 10.74 14.39 10.76
N PHE A 182 10.84 13.43 9.83
CA PHE A 182 9.76 12.50 9.53
C PHE A 182 9.38 11.65 10.74
N VAL A 183 10.38 11.03 11.41
CA VAL A 183 10.15 10.25 12.63
C VAL A 183 9.60 11.12 13.76
N GLY A 184 10.18 12.32 13.95
CA GLY A 184 9.67 13.30 14.91
C GLY A 184 8.20 13.66 14.67
N ARG A 185 7.80 13.87 13.40
CA ARG A 185 6.40 14.15 13.04
C ARG A 185 5.44 13.03 13.45
N ILE A 186 5.84 11.76 13.29
CA ILE A 186 5.03 10.61 13.74
C ILE A 186 4.88 10.62 15.26
N VAL A 187 5.97 10.89 15.99
CA VAL A 187 5.95 10.99 17.45
C VAL A 187 5.05 12.14 17.92
N ASP A 188 5.14 13.32 17.28
CA ASP A 188 4.31 14.48 17.61
C ASP A 188 2.81 14.18 17.41
N LEU A 189 2.46 13.50 16.30
CA LEU A 189 1.09 13.08 16.01
C LEU A 189 0.56 12.12 17.07
N ALA A 190 1.36 11.14 17.48
CA ALA A 190 0.98 10.22 18.55
C ALA A 190 0.88 10.92 19.90
N TRP A 191 1.81 11.83 20.21
CA TRP A 191 1.84 12.60 21.45
C TRP A 191 0.61 13.51 21.59
N SER A 192 0.21 14.19 20.52
CA SER A 192 -0.97 15.09 20.53
C SER A 192 -2.27 14.37 20.89
N ARG A 193 -2.38 13.05 20.63
CA ARG A 193 -3.56 12.26 21.00
C ARG A 193 -3.63 11.91 22.49
N ILE A 194 -2.50 11.95 23.19
CA ILE A 194 -2.39 11.54 24.59
C ILE A 194 -2.62 12.76 25.51
N GLN A 195 -2.35 13.96 25.04
CA GLN A 195 -2.64 15.18 25.82
C GLN A 195 -4.15 15.35 25.96
N PRO A 196 -4.68 15.54 27.18
CA PRO A 196 -6.08 15.95 27.35
C PRO A 196 -6.27 17.23 26.55
N SER A 197 -7.31 17.30 25.70
CA SER A 197 -7.73 18.59 25.15
C SER A 197 -7.87 19.54 26.35
N GLU A 198 -7.14 20.67 26.35
CA GLU A 198 -7.40 21.72 27.32
C GLU A 198 -8.89 22.06 27.18
N ALA A 199 -9.66 21.58 28.17
CA ALA A 199 -11.09 21.90 28.25
C ALA A 199 -11.19 23.41 28.23
N SER A 200 -11.89 23.96 27.24
CA SER A 200 -12.23 25.39 27.23
C SER A 200 -12.77 25.75 28.60
N PRO A 201 -12.26 26.82 29.26
CA PRO A 201 -12.73 27.18 30.58
C PRO A 201 -14.24 27.39 30.52
N GLU A 202 -14.99 26.61 31.30
CA GLU A 202 -16.41 26.79 31.52
C GLU A 202 -16.63 28.29 31.82
N LYS A 203 -17.40 28.95 30.96
CA LYS A 203 -17.91 30.27 31.27
C LYS A 203 -18.82 30.15 32.49
N VAL A 204 -18.30 30.50 33.66
CA VAL A 204 -19.08 30.65 34.88
C VAL A 204 -20.12 31.74 34.60
N PRO A 205 -21.42 31.45 34.65
CA PRO A 205 -22.44 32.48 34.52
C PRO A 205 -22.35 33.38 35.76
N HIS A 206 -21.97 34.64 35.55
CA HIS A 206 -22.13 35.64 36.56
C HIS A 206 -23.64 35.88 36.74
N GLY A 207 -24.18 35.48 37.90
CA GLY A 207 -25.48 35.83 38.42
C GLY A 207 -25.52 37.29 38.92
#